data_684ba15801d7bb5ecabc22a7382f010a
#
_entry.id   684ba15801d7bb5ecabc22a7382f010a
#
_cell.length_a   1.000
_cell.length_b   1.000
_cell.length_c   1.000
_cell.angle_alpha   90.00
_cell.angle_beta   90.00
_cell.angle_gamma   90.00
#
_symmetry.space_group_name_H-M   'P 1'
#
loop_
_entity.id
_entity.type
_entity.pdbx_description
1 polymer ?
#
loop_
_entity_poly.entity_id
_entity_poly.type
_entity_poly.pdbx_seq_one_letter_code
_entity_poly.pdbx_strand_id
1 'polypeptide(L)'
;TFYGPVAAVLIEKLEHFNYPYVVALPEVEQVTRLVDAGINSILGELNDPETWKKARVEHAALVATTRDDIFNTSVVFTVRGITDKTPVVATARSADSRQILKLAGCSRVLDLSRLVAESLARRVSGGATISHVIGKIDDLLIAEVDSSRTSLVGKDYHEAQRLTSISIVGFWARGNFEIGQMGSVIQENTLLVMAGSRHQLKEFDAKFQADAVLPSSKPVIIIGGGRVGRATAAALKRRGVEYRVIEEREERVLEAGTYIHGSAGDKSVL
;
A
#
# COMPACT_ATOMS: atom_id res chain seq x y z
N THR A 1 -2.84 -12.17 -15.52
CA THR A 1 -2.14 -13.49 -15.47
C THR A 1 -2.58 -14.41 -14.34
N PHE A 2 -3.31 -13.97 -13.41
CA PHE A 2 -4.00 -14.72 -12.36
C PHE A 2 -5.05 -13.79 -11.79
N TYR A 3 -6.30 -14.20 -11.83
CA TYR A 3 -7.38 -13.41 -11.25
C TYR A 3 -7.37 -13.56 -9.71
N GLY A 4 -6.45 -12.89 -9.09
CA GLY A 4 -6.33 -12.80 -7.64
C GLY A 4 -6.77 -11.42 -7.13
N PRO A 5 -6.75 -11.19 -5.81
CA PRO A 5 -7.24 -9.94 -5.22
C PRO A 5 -6.61 -8.67 -5.81
N VAL A 6 -5.31 -8.71 -6.13
CA VAL A 6 -4.61 -7.56 -6.73
C VAL A 6 -5.11 -7.28 -8.15
N ALA A 7 -5.31 -8.33 -8.96
CA ALA A 7 -5.82 -8.18 -10.32
C ALA A 7 -7.27 -7.70 -10.32
N ALA A 8 -8.10 -8.21 -9.42
CA ALA A 8 -9.51 -7.80 -9.29
C ALA A 8 -9.64 -6.30 -8.99
N VAL A 9 -8.89 -5.80 -8.01
CA VAL A 9 -8.88 -4.36 -7.67
C VAL A 9 -8.32 -3.51 -8.82
N LEU A 10 -7.30 -4.01 -9.53
CA LEU A 10 -6.77 -3.30 -10.69
C LEU A 10 -7.82 -3.18 -11.80
N ILE A 11 -8.52 -4.28 -12.11
CA ILE A 11 -9.57 -4.30 -13.12
C ILE A 11 -10.72 -3.35 -12.74
N GLU A 12 -11.21 -3.41 -11.51
CA GLU A 12 -12.22 -2.48 -11.00
C GLU A 12 -11.82 -1.00 -11.22
N LYS A 13 -10.55 -0.67 -10.98
CA LYS A 13 -10.04 0.68 -11.22
C LYS A 13 -9.95 1.03 -12.70
N LEU A 14 -9.51 0.08 -13.55
CA LEU A 14 -9.45 0.30 -14.99
C LEU A 14 -10.85 0.53 -15.56
N GLU A 15 -11.86 -0.23 -15.14
CA GLU A 15 -13.27 -0.04 -15.51
C GLU A 15 -13.82 1.30 -15.03
N HIS A 16 -13.55 1.66 -13.77
CA HIS A 16 -13.98 2.95 -13.20
C HIS A 16 -13.48 4.15 -14.03
N PHE A 17 -12.25 4.05 -14.54
CA PHE A 17 -11.65 5.10 -15.37
C PHE A 17 -11.80 4.88 -16.89
N ASN A 18 -12.61 3.91 -17.31
CA ASN A 18 -12.84 3.54 -18.71
C ASN A 18 -11.57 3.23 -19.51
N TYR A 19 -10.55 2.64 -18.85
CA TYR A 19 -9.37 2.16 -19.55
C TYR A 19 -9.62 0.77 -20.14
N PRO A 20 -9.35 0.58 -21.46
CA PRO A 20 -9.47 -0.74 -22.05
C PRO A 20 -8.40 -1.68 -21.52
N TYR A 21 -8.80 -2.92 -21.26
CA TYR A 21 -7.89 -3.96 -20.77
C TYR A 21 -8.26 -5.33 -21.33
N VAL A 22 -7.32 -6.27 -21.24
CA VAL A 22 -7.54 -7.68 -21.49
C VAL A 22 -6.80 -8.52 -20.45
N VAL A 23 -7.43 -9.57 -19.97
CA VAL A 23 -6.86 -10.53 -19.01
C VAL A 23 -6.44 -11.79 -19.75
N ALA A 24 -5.16 -12.13 -19.73
CA ALA A 24 -4.64 -13.37 -20.32
C ALA A 24 -4.50 -14.44 -19.25
N LEU A 25 -5.07 -15.62 -19.47
CA LEU A 25 -5.08 -16.76 -18.54
C LEU A 25 -4.89 -18.08 -19.30
N PRO A 26 -4.19 -19.07 -18.70
CA PRO A 26 -4.00 -20.38 -19.32
C PRO A 26 -5.16 -21.37 -19.04
N GLU A 27 -6.00 -21.08 -18.04
CA GLU A 27 -7.06 -22.01 -17.63
C GLU A 27 -8.42 -21.65 -18.28
N VAL A 28 -8.97 -22.56 -19.07
CA VAL A 28 -10.26 -22.39 -19.80
C VAL A 28 -11.40 -22.00 -18.84
N GLU A 29 -11.51 -22.72 -17.72
CA GLU A 29 -12.59 -22.47 -16.75
C GLU A 29 -12.55 -21.05 -16.16
N GLN A 30 -11.35 -20.52 -15.90
CA GLN A 30 -11.22 -19.16 -15.40
C GLN A 30 -11.56 -18.12 -16.47
N VAL A 31 -11.12 -18.35 -17.71
CA VAL A 31 -11.47 -17.48 -18.83
C VAL A 31 -12.99 -17.44 -19.02
N THR A 32 -13.64 -18.59 -19.04
CA THR A 32 -15.10 -18.68 -19.18
C THR A 32 -15.82 -17.89 -18.08
N ARG A 33 -15.45 -18.11 -16.81
CA ARG A 33 -16.04 -17.36 -15.69
C ARG A 33 -15.87 -15.85 -15.80
N LEU A 34 -14.69 -15.39 -16.25
CA LEU A 34 -14.42 -13.97 -16.39
C LEU A 34 -15.21 -13.36 -17.55
N VAL A 35 -15.32 -14.08 -18.67
CA VAL A 35 -16.13 -13.66 -19.83
C VAL A 35 -17.61 -13.58 -19.43
N ASP A 36 -18.13 -14.57 -18.70
CA ASP A 36 -19.51 -14.57 -18.20
C ASP A 36 -19.77 -13.42 -17.22
N ALA A 37 -18.73 -12.98 -16.49
CA ALA A 37 -18.78 -11.81 -15.62
C ALA A 37 -18.56 -10.47 -16.37
N GLY A 38 -18.46 -10.48 -17.70
CA GLY A 38 -18.24 -9.28 -18.51
C GLY A 38 -16.80 -8.80 -18.58
N ILE A 39 -15.85 -9.56 -18.02
CA ILE A 39 -14.42 -9.20 -18.00
C ILE A 39 -13.75 -9.68 -19.29
N ASN A 40 -13.16 -8.75 -20.05
CA ASN A 40 -12.50 -9.07 -21.30
C ASN A 40 -11.27 -9.96 -21.07
N SER A 41 -11.33 -11.20 -21.54
CA SER A 41 -10.32 -12.22 -21.25
C SER A 41 -9.96 -13.04 -22.51
N ILE A 42 -8.71 -13.47 -22.56
CA ILE A 42 -8.19 -14.38 -23.61
C ILE A 42 -7.56 -15.62 -22.99
N LEU A 43 -7.76 -16.75 -23.64
CA LEU A 43 -7.10 -18.00 -23.31
C LEU A 43 -5.74 -18.07 -23.99
N GLY A 44 -4.69 -18.41 -23.23
CA GLY A 44 -3.36 -18.68 -23.79
C GLY A 44 -2.30 -18.86 -22.71
N GLU A 45 -1.30 -19.65 -23.05
CA GLU A 45 -0.13 -19.87 -22.19
C GLU A 45 0.69 -18.59 -22.05
N LEU A 46 1.05 -18.25 -20.80
CA LEU A 46 1.68 -16.96 -20.49
C LEU A 46 3.17 -16.90 -20.88
N ASN A 47 3.78 -18.04 -21.13
CA ASN A 47 5.14 -18.18 -21.69
C ASN A 47 5.15 -18.33 -23.23
N ASP A 48 3.98 -18.31 -23.88
CA ASP A 48 3.85 -18.34 -25.31
C ASP A 48 3.76 -16.92 -25.88
N PRO A 49 4.70 -16.50 -26.76
CA PRO A 49 4.66 -15.20 -27.43
C PRO A 49 3.37 -14.94 -28.21
N GLU A 50 2.72 -15.98 -28.76
CA GLU A 50 1.48 -15.82 -29.53
C GLU A 50 0.32 -15.32 -28.66
N THR A 51 0.28 -15.70 -27.38
CA THR A 51 -0.69 -15.16 -26.43
C THR A 51 -0.58 -13.64 -26.32
N TRP A 52 0.63 -13.15 -26.22
CA TRP A 52 0.91 -11.70 -26.07
C TRP A 52 0.73 -10.92 -27.37
N LYS A 53 1.02 -11.52 -28.51
CA LYS A 53 0.69 -10.95 -29.83
C LYS A 53 -0.82 -10.82 -30.00
N LYS A 54 -1.61 -11.84 -29.64
CA LYS A 54 -3.09 -11.79 -29.62
C LYS A 54 -3.59 -10.67 -28.68
N ALA A 55 -2.94 -10.50 -27.54
CA ALA A 55 -3.24 -9.40 -26.63
C ALA A 55 -2.76 -8.03 -27.13
N ARG A 56 -2.12 -7.94 -28.30
CA ARG A 56 -1.54 -6.72 -28.87
C ARG A 56 -0.55 -6.02 -27.93
N VAL A 57 0.34 -6.79 -27.31
CA VAL A 57 1.26 -6.30 -26.28
C VAL A 57 2.12 -5.12 -26.74
N GLU A 58 2.46 -5.04 -28.03
CA GLU A 58 3.26 -3.93 -28.59
C GLU A 58 2.53 -2.57 -28.56
N HIS A 59 1.20 -2.61 -28.50
CA HIS A 59 0.34 -1.42 -28.41
C HIS A 59 -0.22 -1.19 -27.02
N ALA A 60 0.12 -2.06 -26.08
CA ALA A 60 -0.36 -1.92 -24.70
C ALA A 60 0.35 -0.79 -23.96
N ALA A 61 -0.38 0.02 -23.25
CA ALA A 61 0.17 1.05 -22.37
C ALA A 61 0.96 0.46 -21.19
N LEU A 62 0.58 -0.77 -20.78
CA LEU A 62 1.19 -1.45 -19.63
C LEU A 62 0.84 -2.95 -19.66
N VAL A 63 1.80 -3.78 -19.27
CA VAL A 63 1.55 -5.18 -18.87
C VAL A 63 1.68 -5.30 -17.36
N ALA A 64 0.66 -5.83 -16.68
CA ALA A 64 0.68 -6.11 -15.25
C ALA A 64 0.67 -7.62 -14.99
N THR A 65 1.60 -8.13 -14.19
CA THR A 65 1.63 -9.52 -13.77
C THR A 65 1.71 -9.64 -12.25
N THR A 66 0.78 -10.41 -11.67
CA THR A 66 0.51 -10.41 -10.22
C THR A 66 0.45 -11.82 -9.62
N ARG A 67 0.97 -12.82 -10.30
CA ARG A 67 1.01 -14.23 -9.86
C ARG A 67 2.19 -14.47 -8.91
N ASP A 68 2.78 -15.63 -8.96
CA ASP A 68 4.03 -15.93 -8.23
C ASP A 68 5.26 -15.45 -9.00
N ASP A 69 6.40 -15.46 -8.33
CA ASP A 69 7.62 -14.85 -8.85
C ASP A 69 8.15 -15.56 -10.11
N ILE A 70 7.98 -16.89 -10.20
CA ILE A 70 8.42 -17.69 -11.36
C ILE A 70 7.58 -17.32 -12.58
N PHE A 71 6.26 -17.35 -12.43
CA PHE A 71 5.35 -16.96 -13.50
C PHE A 71 5.54 -15.51 -13.94
N ASN A 72 5.68 -14.60 -12.98
CA ASN A 72 5.92 -13.19 -13.29
C ASN A 72 7.22 -13.02 -14.08
N THR A 73 8.27 -13.74 -13.73
CA THR A 73 9.54 -13.70 -14.47
C THR A 73 9.39 -14.24 -15.89
N SER A 74 8.68 -15.37 -16.07
CA SER A 74 8.40 -15.94 -17.39
C SER A 74 7.62 -14.96 -18.27
N VAL A 75 6.56 -14.32 -17.73
CA VAL A 75 5.82 -13.28 -18.45
C VAL A 75 6.71 -12.14 -18.89
N VAL A 76 7.57 -11.64 -17.98
CA VAL A 76 8.49 -10.53 -18.33
C VAL A 76 9.42 -10.93 -19.47
N PHE A 77 10.03 -12.10 -19.42
CA PHE A 77 10.91 -12.59 -20.51
C PHE A 77 10.16 -12.74 -21.83
N THR A 78 8.96 -13.33 -21.81
CA THR A 78 8.16 -13.52 -23.01
C THR A 78 7.77 -12.19 -23.65
N VAL A 79 7.33 -11.24 -22.85
CA VAL A 79 7.00 -9.89 -23.34
C VAL A 79 8.24 -9.17 -23.87
N ARG A 80 9.39 -9.29 -23.21
CA ARG A 80 10.65 -8.68 -23.66
C ARG A 80 11.18 -9.34 -24.94
N GLY A 81 10.87 -10.60 -25.18
CA GLY A 81 11.15 -11.25 -26.49
C GLY A 81 10.32 -10.69 -27.65
N ILE A 82 9.25 -9.95 -27.37
CA ILE A 82 8.40 -9.32 -28.38
C ILE A 82 8.67 -7.82 -28.49
N THR A 83 8.73 -7.11 -27.36
CA THR A 83 8.86 -5.64 -27.31
C THR A 83 9.61 -5.15 -26.08
N ASP A 84 10.53 -4.20 -26.30
CA ASP A 84 11.23 -3.50 -25.23
C ASP A 84 10.49 -2.21 -24.78
N LYS A 85 9.53 -1.75 -25.58
CA LYS A 85 8.86 -0.46 -25.40
C LYS A 85 7.74 -0.51 -24.36
N THR A 86 6.97 -1.60 -24.34
CA THR A 86 5.81 -1.72 -23.45
C THR A 86 6.27 -1.87 -22.01
N PRO A 87 5.85 -0.98 -21.10
CA PRO A 87 6.18 -1.10 -19.69
C PRO A 87 5.60 -2.40 -19.09
N VAL A 88 6.42 -3.12 -18.31
CA VAL A 88 5.96 -4.30 -17.56
C VAL A 88 6.08 -4.03 -16.06
N VAL A 89 4.99 -4.21 -15.34
CA VAL A 89 4.92 -4.12 -13.89
C VAL A 89 4.63 -5.49 -13.30
N ALA A 90 5.46 -5.94 -12.35
CA ALA A 90 5.30 -7.22 -11.69
C ALA A 90 5.23 -7.07 -10.17
N THR A 91 4.48 -7.94 -9.51
CA THR A 91 4.59 -8.12 -8.06
C THR A 91 5.74 -9.07 -7.74
N ALA A 92 6.44 -8.83 -6.63
CA ALA A 92 7.45 -9.73 -6.08
C ALA A 92 7.12 -10.10 -4.64
N ARG A 93 7.48 -11.34 -4.26
CA ARG A 93 7.27 -11.87 -2.92
C ARG A 93 8.53 -11.81 -2.05
N SER A 94 9.72 -11.65 -2.67
CA SER A 94 11.01 -11.59 -1.99
C SER A 94 11.91 -10.50 -2.58
N ALA A 95 12.97 -10.17 -1.86
CA ALA A 95 13.99 -9.25 -2.35
C ALA A 95 14.78 -9.83 -3.53
N ASP A 96 15.07 -11.13 -3.50
CA ASP A 96 15.81 -11.82 -4.56
C ASP A 96 14.97 -11.87 -5.84
N SER A 97 13.70 -12.25 -5.75
CA SER A 97 12.77 -12.24 -6.88
C SER A 97 12.63 -10.83 -7.49
N ARG A 98 12.66 -9.80 -6.68
CA ARG A 98 12.66 -8.41 -7.17
C ARG A 98 13.89 -8.11 -8.01
N GLN A 99 15.07 -8.61 -7.62
CA GLN A 99 16.29 -8.42 -8.40
C GLN A 99 16.23 -9.19 -9.72
N ILE A 100 15.78 -10.45 -9.69
CA ILE A 100 15.59 -11.27 -10.89
C ILE A 100 14.62 -10.62 -11.87
N LEU A 101 13.46 -10.16 -11.40
CA LEU A 101 12.47 -9.47 -12.24
C LEU A 101 13.01 -8.18 -12.88
N LYS A 102 13.85 -7.43 -12.16
CA LYS A 102 14.55 -6.26 -12.73
C LYS A 102 15.52 -6.65 -13.82
N LEU A 103 16.32 -7.69 -13.59
CA LEU A 103 17.26 -8.22 -14.60
C LEU A 103 16.53 -8.78 -15.83
N ALA A 104 15.36 -9.38 -15.64
CA ALA A 104 14.50 -9.85 -16.72
C ALA A 104 13.91 -8.71 -17.58
N GLY A 105 14.10 -7.44 -17.19
CA GLY A 105 13.60 -6.28 -17.94
C GLY A 105 12.25 -5.74 -17.44
N CYS A 106 11.82 -6.10 -16.22
CA CYS A 106 10.63 -5.51 -15.62
C CYS A 106 10.84 -4.01 -15.36
N SER A 107 9.92 -3.18 -15.85
CA SER A 107 10.00 -1.72 -15.72
C SER A 107 9.78 -1.29 -14.27
N ARG A 108 8.88 -1.96 -13.54
CA ARG A 108 8.63 -1.71 -12.12
C ARG A 108 8.26 -2.99 -11.39
N VAL A 109 8.95 -3.23 -10.28
CA VAL A 109 8.65 -4.37 -9.39
C VAL A 109 8.06 -3.87 -8.09
N LEU A 110 6.88 -4.38 -7.73
CA LEU A 110 6.12 -4.03 -6.53
C LEU A 110 6.29 -5.14 -5.49
N ASP A 111 6.99 -4.85 -4.41
CA ASP A 111 7.04 -5.70 -3.22
C ASP A 111 5.87 -5.33 -2.31
N LEU A 112 4.78 -6.08 -2.41
CA LEU A 112 3.54 -5.80 -1.68
C LEU A 112 3.75 -5.88 -0.17
N SER A 113 4.54 -6.85 0.31
CA SER A 113 4.83 -6.99 1.74
C SER A 113 5.56 -5.77 2.29
N ARG A 114 6.53 -5.25 1.53
CA ARG A 114 7.26 -4.06 1.89
C ARG A 114 6.40 -2.80 1.84
N LEU A 115 5.55 -2.65 0.85
CA LEU A 115 4.64 -1.50 0.73
C LEU A 115 3.69 -1.42 1.92
N VAL A 116 3.08 -2.55 2.30
CA VAL A 116 2.22 -2.64 3.49
C VAL A 116 3.02 -2.35 4.76
N ALA A 117 4.18 -2.97 4.91
CA ALA A 117 5.05 -2.79 6.07
C ALA A 117 5.51 -1.33 6.28
N GLU A 118 5.91 -0.67 5.19
CA GLU A 118 6.30 0.74 5.24
C GLU A 118 5.11 1.64 5.62
N SER A 119 3.91 1.31 5.15
CA SER A 119 2.68 2.03 5.54
C SER A 119 2.36 1.84 7.02
N LEU A 120 2.39 0.59 7.51
CA LEU A 120 2.17 0.29 8.93
C LEU A 120 3.22 0.95 9.83
N ALA A 121 4.50 0.82 9.48
CA ALA A 121 5.58 1.41 10.26
C ALA A 121 5.48 2.95 10.33
N ARG A 122 5.09 3.61 9.23
CA ARG A 122 4.85 5.06 9.23
C ARG A 122 3.74 5.47 10.19
N ARG A 123 2.64 4.73 10.21
CA ARG A 123 1.50 5.03 11.12
C ARG A 123 1.88 4.91 12.59
N VAL A 124 2.72 3.94 12.92
CA VAL A 124 3.12 3.67 14.31
C VAL A 124 4.30 4.52 14.77
N SER A 125 5.30 4.72 13.90
CA SER A 125 6.54 5.39 14.31
C SER A 125 6.40 6.89 14.52
N GLY A 126 5.24 7.46 14.20
CA GLY A 126 5.07 8.92 14.30
C GLY A 126 6.30 9.63 13.77
N GLY A 127 6.59 9.56 12.49
CA GLY A 127 7.79 10.14 11.90
C GLY A 127 8.02 11.60 12.31
N ALA A 128 9.12 12.21 11.88
CA ALA A 128 9.43 13.63 12.08
C ALA A 128 8.32 14.59 11.62
N THR A 129 7.27 14.06 10.98
CA THR A 129 6.07 14.75 10.57
C THR A 129 4.84 14.06 11.14
N ILE A 130 3.89 14.84 11.64
CA ILE A 130 2.60 14.31 12.11
C ILE A 130 1.64 14.08 10.94
N SER A 131 1.84 14.78 9.82
CA SER A 131 1.08 14.63 8.59
C SER A 131 1.62 13.51 7.71
N HIS A 132 0.73 12.80 7.04
CA HIS A 132 1.05 11.72 6.12
C HIS A 132 0.47 11.98 4.73
N VAL A 133 1.34 12.17 3.72
CA VAL A 133 0.90 12.38 2.34
C VAL A 133 0.32 11.07 1.77
N ILE A 134 -0.94 11.10 1.36
CA ILE A 134 -1.69 9.98 0.78
C ILE A 134 -1.94 10.15 -0.73
N GLY A 135 -1.81 11.37 -1.24
CA GLY A 135 -2.00 11.67 -2.66
C GLY A 135 -1.26 12.91 -3.11
N LYS A 136 -1.09 13.04 -4.43
CA LYS A 136 -0.49 14.20 -5.07
C LYS A 136 -1.17 14.45 -6.42
N ILE A 137 -1.54 15.70 -6.69
CA ILE A 137 -2.04 16.19 -7.97
C ILE A 137 -1.21 17.43 -8.30
N ASP A 138 -0.31 17.31 -9.27
CA ASP A 138 0.71 18.31 -9.57
C ASP A 138 1.48 18.75 -8.31
N ASP A 139 1.37 20.00 -7.88
CA ASP A 139 2.01 20.49 -6.66
C ASP A 139 1.10 20.44 -5.43
N LEU A 140 -0.18 20.09 -5.61
CA LEU A 140 -1.11 19.90 -4.52
C LEU A 140 -0.88 18.55 -3.87
N LEU A 141 -0.58 18.55 -2.58
CA LEU A 141 -0.47 17.35 -1.76
C LEU A 141 -1.76 17.15 -0.98
N ILE A 142 -2.23 15.90 -0.93
CA ILE A 142 -3.30 15.48 -0.05
C ILE A 142 -2.65 14.68 1.08
N ALA A 143 -2.93 15.06 2.31
CA ALA A 143 -2.35 14.44 3.49
C ALA A 143 -3.41 14.09 4.53
N GLU A 144 -3.12 13.08 5.32
CA GLU A 144 -3.89 12.72 6.51
C GLU A 144 -3.09 12.98 7.78
N VAL A 145 -3.80 13.33 8.87
CA VAL A 145 -3.23 13.45 10.21
C VAL A 145 -4.21 12.90 11.23
N ASP A 146 -3.71 12.17 12.20
CA ASP A 146 -4.48 11.75 13.36
C ASP A 146 -4.76 12.96 14.25
N SER A 147 -6.03 13.29 14.47
CA SER A 147 -6.45 14.44 15.28
C SER A 147 -5.88 14.40 16.69
N SER A 148 -5.75 13.21 17.29
CA SER A 148 -5.20 13.01 18.64
C SER A 148 -3.74 13.47 18.78
N ARG A 149 -3.06 13.65 17.66
CA ARG A 149 -1.66 14.16 17.60
C ARG A 149 -1.59 15.68 17.40
N THR A 150 -2.72 16.35 17.52
CA THR A 150 -2.82 17.80 17.31
C THR A 150 -3.64 18.43 18.43
N SER A 151 -3.42 19.72 18.70
CA SER A 151 -4.28 20.52 19.58
C SER A 151 -5.58 20.97 18.92
N LEU A 152 -5.99 20.31 17.83
CA LEU A 152 -7.22 20.61 17.10
C LEU A 152 -8.44 19.84 17.63
N VAL A 153 -8.26 18.85 18.47
CA VAL A 153 -9.36 18.11 19.11
C VAL A 153 -10.22 19.06 19.94
N GLY A 154 -11.53 18.94 19.81
CA GLY A 154 -12.51 19.80 20.48
C GLY A 154 -12.79 21.12 19.82
N LYS A 155 -12.01 21.51 18.78
CA LYS A 155 -12.25 22.72 18.01
C LYS A 155 -13.28 22.49 16.90
N ASP A 156 -14.04 23.54 16.59
CA ASP A 156 -14.88 23.48 15.39
C ASP A 156 -14.03 23.59 14.12
N TYR A 157 -14.61 23.16 13.01
CA TYR A 157 -13.94 23.15 11.71
C TYR A 157 -13.38 24.53 11.30
N HIS A 158 -14.13 25.60 11.51
CA HIS A 158 -13.69 26.95 11.15
C HIS A 158 -12.56 27.46 12.02
N GLU A 159 -12.59 27.15 13.30
CA GLU A 159 -11.52 27.49 14.21
C GLU A 159 -10.23 26.74 13.81
N ALA A 160 -10.35 25.44 13.56
CA ALA A 160 -9.22 24.63 13.10
C ALA A 160 -8.66 25.13 11.76
N GLN A 161 -9.54 25.48 10.80
CA GLN A 161 -9.13 26.03 9.50
C GLN A 161 -8.37 27.36 9.65
N ARG A 162 -8.76 28.23 10.59
CA ARG A 162 -8.04 29.49 10.86
C ARG A 162 -6.69 29.28 11.53
N LEU A 163 -6.55 28.22 12.31
CA LEU A 163 -5.32 27.89 12.99
C LEU A 163 -4.30 27.22 12.07
N THR A 164 -4.69 26.76 10.91
CA THR A 164 -3.82 26.05 9.97
C THR A 164 -3.60 26.90 8.71
N SER A 165 -2.37 26.84 8.16
CA SER A 165 -2.04 27.43 6.85
C SER A 165 -2.44 26.52 5.68
N ILE A 166 -2.96 25.33 5.97
CA ILE A 166 -3.36 24.31 5.00
C ILE A 166 -4.87 24.10 5.03
N SER A 167 -5.48 23.78 3.91
CA SER A 167 -6.91 23.50 3.84
C SER A 167 -7.25 22.15 4.47
N ILE A 168 -8.11 22.14 5.50
CA ILE A 168 -8.76 20.94 6.00
C ILE A 168 -9.94 20.64 5.07
N VAL A 169 -9.92 19.50 4.38
CA VAL A 169 -10.97 19.08 3.45
C VAL A 169 -12.14 18.41 4.19
N GLY A 170 -11.80 17.62 5.21
CA GLY A 170 -12.77 16.86 6.00
C GLY A 170 -12.07 15.88 6.92
N PHE A 171 -12.82 14.92 7.42
CA PHE A 171 -12.33 13.93 8.36
C PHE A 171 -12.96 12.56 8.17
N TRP A 172 -12.18 11.52 8.42
CA TRP A 172 -12.64 10.15 8.52
C TRP A 172 -13.00 9.85 9.97
N ALA A 173 -14.29 9.56 10.20
CA ALA A 173 -14.79 9.13 11.48
C ALA A 173 -15.53 7.79 11.31
N ARG A 174 -15.14 6.78 12.07
CA ARG A 174 -15.80 5.45 12.08
C ARG A 174 -16.00 4.82 10.69
N GLY A 175 -15.04 5.02 9.79
CA GLY A 175 -15.09 4.47 8.42
C GLY A 175 -15.85 5.33 7.39
N ASN A 176 -16.45 6.44 7.79
CA ASN A 176 -17.13 7.38 6.91
C ASN A 176 -16.32 8.66 6.73
N PHE A 177 -16.28 9.17 5.51
CA PHE A 177 -15.69 10.47 5.21
C PHE A 177 -16.75 11.57 5.31
N GLU A 178 -16.47 12.58 6.11
CA GLU A 178 -17.31 13.75 6.28
C GLU A 178 -16.56 14.99 5.80
N ILE A 179 -17.18 15.78 4.93
CA ILE A 179 -16.64 17.09 4.54
C ILE A 179 -16.81 18.05 5.72
N GLY A 180 -15.76 18.79 6.04
CA GLY A 180 -15.81 19.77 7.11
C GLY A 180 -16.87 20.86 6.84
N GLN A 181 -17.82 20.99 7.76
CA GLN A 181 -18.91 21.98 7.68
C GLN A 181 -18.94 22.85 8.93
N MET A 182 -19.64 23.96 8.85
CA MET A 182 -19.87 24.82 10.01
C MET A 182 -20.56 24.05 11.15
N GLY A 183 -19.96 24.08 12.34
CA GLY A 183 -20.43 23.33 13.51
C GLY A 183 -19.92 21.91 13.63
N SER A 184 -19.17 21.40 12.65
CA SER A 184 -18.46 20.11 12.80
C SER A 184 -17.31 20.26 13.81
N VAL A 185 -17.36 19.50 14.89
CA VAL A 185 -16.31 19.50 15.92
C VAL A 185 -15.35 18.34 15.67
N ILE A 186 -14.05 18.62 15.67
CA ILE A 186 -12.99 17.61 15.52
C ILE A 186 -12.97 16.73 16.76
N GLN A 187 -13.28 15.46 16.56
CA GLN A 187 -13.29 14.47 17.63
C GLN A 187 -11.92 13.78 17.78
N GLU A 188 -11.68 13.21 18.93
CA GLU A 188 -10.54 12.33 19.16
C GLU A 188 -10.64 11.06 18.29
N ASN A 189 -9.50 10.52 17.87
CA ASN A 189 -9.42 9.34 16.99
C ASN A 189 -10.06 9.51 15.60
N THR A 190 -10.09 10.73 15.09
CA THR A 190 -10.45 10.99 13.69
C THR A 190 -9.21 11.25 12.83
N LEU A 191 -9.28 10.91 11.55
CA LEU A 191 -8.22 11.26 10.60
C LEU A 191 -8.66 12.53 9.86
N LEU A 192 -7.95 13.62 10.07
CA LEU A 192 -8.14 14.84 9.30
C LEU A 192 -7.53 14.65 7.92
N VAL A 193 -8.26 15.03 6.87
CA VAL A 193 -7.77 15.07 5.49
C VAL A 193 -7.54 16.51 5.11
N MET A 194 -6.32 16.80 4.66
CA MET A 194 -5.85 18.13 4.33
C MET A 194 -5.34 18.19 2.90
N ALA A 195 -5.44 19.38 2.28
CA ALA A 195 -4.90 19.64 0.95
C ALA A 195 -4.09 20.94 0.94
N GLY A 196 -2.90 20.92 0.36
CA GLY A 196 -2.05 22.10 0.26
C GLY A 196 -0.68 21.81 -0.36
N SER A 197 0.15 22.85 -0.40
CA SER A 197 1.53 22.74 -0.91
C SER A 197 2.44 22.02 0.09
N ARG A 198 3.62 21.59 -0.39
CA ARG A 198 4.65 21.00 0.48
C ARG A 198 5.11 21.96 1.58
N HIS A 199 5.11 23.25 1.32
CA HIS A 199 5.47 24.28 2.30
C HIS A 199 4.44 24.35 3.43
N GLN A 200 3.15 24.43 3.08
CA GLN A 200 2.05 24.47 4.05
C GLN A 200 1.99 23.22 4.93
N LEU A 201 2.27 22.04 4.34
CA LEU A 201 2.38 20.80 5.12
C LEU A 201 3.52 20.84 6.15
N LYS A 202 4.69 21.37 5.76
CA LYS A 202 5.82 21.52 6.68
C LYS A 202 5.53 22.53 7.81
N GLU A 203 4.85 23.63 7.50
CA GLU A 203 4.42 24.60 8.52
C GLU A 203 3.42 23.99 9.50
N PHE A 204 2.47 23.22 8.97
CA PHE A 204 1.52 22.47 9.80
C PHE A 204 2.24 21.49 10.73
N ASP A 205 3.13 20.67 10.19
CA ASP A 205 3.93 19.73 10.98
C ASP A 205 4.73 20.43 12.06
N ALA A 206 5.45 21.51 11.72
CA ALA A 206 6.26 22.26 12.67
C ALA A 206 5.40 22.87 13.79
N LYS A 207 4.20 23.36 13.47
CA LYS A 207 3.29 23.99 14.43
C LYS A 207 2.70 22.98 15.42
N PHE A 208 2.26 21.83 14.94
CA PHE A 208 1.55 20.84 15.76
C PHE A 208 2.44 19.69 16.25
N GLN A 209 3.67 19.58 15.77
CA GLN A 209 4.61 18.54 16.23
C GLN A 209 4.97 18.67 17.71
N ALA A 210 5.02 19.90 18.23
CA ALA A 210 5.30 20.14 19.65
C ALA A 210 4.17 19.64 20.57
N ASP A 211 2.94 19.61 20.05
CA ASP A 211 1.73 19.14 20.75
C ASP A 211 1.54 17.63 20.59
N ALA A 212 2.26 17.01 19.65
CA ALA A 212 2.14 15.58 19.40
C ALA A 212 2.62 14.81 20.62
N VAL A 213 1.74 14.00 21.19
CA VAL A 213 2.14 13.02 22.18
C VAL A 213 3.24 12.17 21.56
N LEU A 214 4.44 12.22 22.13
CA LEU A 214 5.58 11.41 21.72
C LEU A 214 5.10 9.95 21.59
N PRO A 215 5.54 9.20 20.56
CA PRO A 215 5.20 7.81 20.45
C PRO A 215 5.43 7.15 21.80
N SER A 216 4.44 6.42 22.27
CA SER A 216 4.53 5.66 23.52
C SER A 216 5.91 5.03 23.62
N SER A 217 6.57 5.16 24.77
CA SER A 217 7.83 4.45 25.06
C SER A 217 7.66 2.92 25.09
N LYS A 218 6.43 2.45 24.87
CA LYS A 218 6.09 1.04 24.80
C LYS A 218 6.42 0.45 23.43
N PRO A 219 6.94 -0.77 23.37
CA PRO A 219 7.25 -1.43 22.13
C PRO A 219 5.98 -1.68 21.29
N VAL A 220 6.13 -1.60 19.98
CA VAL A 220 5.09 -2.00 19.04
C VAL A 220 4.96 -3.51 19.01
N ILE A 221 3.77 -4.03 19.18
CA ILE A 221 3.51 -5.46 19.04
C ILE A 221 3.12 -5.80 17.60
N ILE A 222 3.87 -6.69 16.99
CA ILE A 222 3.60 -7.26 15.67
C ILE A 222 3.08 -8.68 15.86
N ILE A 223 1.87 -8.95 15.45
CA ILE A 223 1.31 -10.31 15.48
C ILE A 223 1.58 -11.00 14.15
N GLY A 224 2.37 -12.07 14.20
CA GLY A 224 2.78 -12.86 13.06
C GLY A 224 4.13 -12.48 12.46
N GLY A 225 5.10 -13.39 12.51
CA GLY A 225 6.44 -13.29 11.91
C GLY A 225 6.49 -13.68 10.41
N GLY A 226 5.37 -13.60 9.70
CA GLY A 226 5.29 -13.84 8.27
C GLY A 226 5.97 -12.74 7.44
N ARG A 227 5.76 -12.76 6.11
CA ARG A 227 6.41 -11.80 5.19
C ARG A 227 6.14 -10.34 5.54
N VAL A 228 4.89 -9.98 5.80
CA VAL A 228 4.49 -8.61 6.17
C VAL A 228 5.04 -8.25 7.56
N GLY A 229 4.90 -9.14 8.55
CA GLY A 229 5.41 -8.92 9.91
C GLY A 229 6.91 -8.68 9.93
N ARG A 230 7.70 -9.51 9.26
CA ARG A 230 9.16 -9.33 9.12
C ARG A 230 9.52 -8.03 8.40
N ALA A 231 8.81 -7.70 7.34
CA ALA A 231 9.03 -6.43 6.64
C ALA A 231 8.67 -5.23 7.52
N THR A 232 7.61 -5.33 8.34
CA THR A 232 7.21 -4.30 9.32
C THR A 232 8.27 -4.16 10.42
N ALA A 233 8.74 -5.27 11.00
CA ALA A 233 9.82 -5.29 11.95
C ALA A 233 11.08 -4.58 11.41
N ALA A 234 11.49 -4.93 10.19
CA ALA A 234 12.62 -4.28 9.53
C ALA A 234 12.37 -2.79 9.28
N ALA A 235 11.15 -2.39 8.95
CA ALA A 235 10.79 -1.00 8.74
C ALA A 235 10.80 -0.19 10.05
N LEU A 236 10.34 -0.76 11.16
CA LEU A 236 10.40 -0.15 12.50
C LEU A 236 11.85 -0.06 13.01
N LYS A 237 12.65 -1.12 12.82
CA LYS A 237 14.09 -1.13 13.17
C LYS A 237 14.85 0.01 12.48
N ARG A 238 14.61 0.24 11.19
CA ARG A 238 15.22 1.37 10.45
C ARG A 238 14.80 2.73 10.97
N ARG A 239 13.67 2.82 11.66
CA ARG A 239 13.13 4.06 12.26
C ARG A 239 13.50 4.23 13.73
N GLY A 240 14.25 3.29 14.30
CA GLY A 240 14.62 3.31 15.72
C GLY A 240 13.42 3.08 16.66
N VAL A 241 12.36 2.44 16.18
CA VAL A 241 11.16 2.15 16.99
C VAL A 241 11.30 0.76 17.59
N GLU A 242 11.15 0.66 18.91
CA GLU A 242 11.14 -0.63 19.60
C GLU A 242 9.91 -1.45 19.20
N TYR A 243 10.11 -2.75 19.04
CA TYR A 243 9.03 -3.67 18.68
C TYR A 243 9.25 -5.07 19.28
N ARG A 244 8.17 -5.83 19.36
CA ARG A 244 8.18 -7.28 19.65
C ARG A 244 7.32 -7.97 18.60
N VAL A 245 7.73 -9.18 18.21
CA VAL A 245 7.00 -10.01 17.25
C VAL A 245 6.50 -11.26 17.97
N ILE A 246 5.19 -11.47 17.98
CA ILE A 246 4.58 -12.71 18.45
C ILE A 246 4.38 -13.63 17.26
N GLU A 247 5.01 -14.80 17.27
CA GLU A 247 4.90 -15.80 16.19
C GLU A 247 4.65 -17.19 16.78
N GLU A 248 3.63 -17.85 16.24
CA GLU A 248 3.17 -19.16 16.69
C GLU A 248 4.03 -20.31 16.13
N ARG A 249 4.66 -20.10 14.98
CA ARG A 249 5.48 -21.11 14.32
C ARG A 249 6.95 -20.93 14.70
N GLU A 250 7.49 -21.95 15.37
CA GLU A 250 8.87 -21.94 15.89
C GLU A 250 9.91 -21.66 14.80
N GLU A 251 9.74 -22.24 13.61
CA GLU A 251 10.65 -22.05 12.47
C GLU A 251 10.70 -20.60 11.93
N ARG A 252 9.79 -19.72 12.38
CA ARG A 252 9.75 -18.30 12.01
C ARG A 252 10.24 -17.36 13.09
N VAL A 253 10.58 -17.88 14.24
CA VAL A 253 11.21 -17.12 15.32
C VAL A 253 12.66 -16.87 14.95
N LEU A 254 13.03 -15.62 14.67
CA LEU A 254 14.34 -15.29 14.10
C LEU A 254 15.36 -14.83 15.16
N GLU A 255 14.94 -14.10 16.19
CA GLU A 255 15.83 -13.41 17.10
C GLU A 255 15.27 -13.45 18.54
N ALA A 256 15.98 -14.13 19.42
CA ALA A 256 15.60 -14.21 20.83
C ALA A 256 15.55 -12.81 21.46
N GLY A 257 14.51 -12.56 22.27
CA GLY A 257 14.28 -11.28 22.93
C GLY A 257 13.48 -10.26 22.11
N THR A 258 13.51 -10.35 20.78
CA THR A 258 12.65 -9.55 19.90
C THR A 258 11.43 -10.34 19.45
N TYR A 259 11.60 -11.66 19.26
CA TYR A 259 10.52 -12.58 18.93
C TYR A 259 10.07 -13.33 20.20
N ILE A 260 8.76 -13.43 20.37
CA ILE A 260 8.09 -14.20 21.40
C ILE A 260 7.40 -15.36 20.70
N HIS A 261 7.81 -16.59 21.02
CA HIS A 261 7.14 -17.79 20.52
C HIS A 261 5.84 -18.00 21.28
N GLY A 262 4.74 -18.06 20.58
CA GLY A 262 3.41 -18.30 21.17
C GLY A 262 2.27 -17.75 20.35
N SER A 263 1.06 -18.04 20.80
CA SER A 263 -0.17 -17.54 20.18
C SER A 263 -0.58 -16.19 20.77
N ALA A 264 -0.89 -15.22 19.93
CA ALA A 264 -1.44 -13.94 20.38
C ALA A 264 -2.85 -14.04 20.99
N GLY A 265 -3.49 -15.21 20.90
CA GLY A 265 -4.73 -15.52 21.62
C GLY A 265 -4.51 -15.94 23.08
N ASP A 266 -3.27 -16.22 23.47
CA ASP A 266 -2.92 -16.59 24.83
C ASP A 266 -2.52 -15.35 25.64
N LYS A 267 -3.26 -15.07 26.72
CA LYS A 267 -2.99 -13.93 27.61
C LYS A 267 -1.61 -13.99 28.30
N SER A 268 -1.03 -15.17 28.43
CA SER A 268 0.30 -15.33 29.02
C SER A 268 1.43 -14.90 28.06
N VAL A 269 1.13 -14.75 26.79
CA VAL A 269 2.07 -14.33 25.73
C VAL A 269 2.03 -12.83 25.48
N LEU A 270 0.90 -12.19 25.80
CA LEU A 270 0.65 -10.75 25.67
C LEU A 270 1.08 -9.99 26.93
#